data_cd2f61d62ec4e046ecaca72fd7d4dad9
#
_entry.id   cd2f61d62ec4e046ecaca72fd7d4dad9
#
_cell.length_a   1.000
_cell.length_b   1.000
_cell.length_c   1.000
_cell.angle_alpha   90.00
_cell.angle_beta   90.00
_cell.angle_gamma   90.00
#
_symmetry.space_group_name_H-M   'P 1'
#
loop_
_entity.id
_entity.type
_entity.pdbx_description
1 polymer ?
#
loop_
_entity_poly.entity_id
_entity_poly.type
_entity_poly.pdbx_seq_one_letter_code
_entity_poly.pdbx_strand_id
1 'polypeptide(L)' 'MYLLFEEAGKFMAGRVLSEADTSAQVELDSGKRVKVKGANILLKFEKPAPAA' A
#
# COMPACT_ATOMS: atom_id res chain seq x y z
N MET A 1 -1.39 -7.43 4.69
CA MET A 1 -1.93 -6.10 4.92
C MET A 1 -1.81 -5.27 3.66
N TYR A 2 -2.81 -4.48 3.39
CA TYR A 2 -2.87 -3.64 2.19
C TYR A 2 -2.93 -2.19 2.58
N LEU A 3 -2.49 -1.35 1.68
CA LEU A 3 -2.44 0.08 1.88
C LEU A 3 -3.15 0.77 0.73
N LEU A 4 -3.99 1.73 1.06
CA LEU A 4 -4.51 2.66 0.05
C LEU A 4 -3.72 3.94 0.14
N PHE A 5 -3.15 4.36 -0.96
CA PHE A 5 -2.31 5.54 -0.98
C PHE A 5 -2.54 6.32 -2.26
N GLU A 6 -2.13 7.58 -2.24
CA GLU A 6 -2.25 8.46 -3.39
C GLU A 6 -0.89 8.63 -4.03
N GLU A 7 -0.84 8.47 -5.35
CA GLU A 7 0.38 8.69 -6.11
C GLU A 7 0.03 9.39 -7.41
N ALA A 8 0.67 10.53 -7.64
CA ALA A 8 0.49 11.30 -8.87
C ALA A 8 -0.98 11.61 -9.14
N GLY A 9 -1.73 11.91 -8.08
CA GLY A 9 -3.14 12.25 -8.22
C GLY A 9 -4.06 11.07 -8.40
N LYS A 10 -3.54 9.87 -8.22
CA LYS A 10 -4.35 8.65 -8.35
C LYS A 10 -4.33 7.86 -7.06
N PHE A 11 -5.47 7.26 -6.75
CA PHE A 11 -5.56 6.37 -5.60
C PHE A 11 -5.16 4.97 -6.03
N MET A 12 -4.24 4.38 -5.27
CA MET A 12 -3.74 3.05 -5.59
C MET A 12 -3.69 2.21 -4.33
N ALA A 13 -3.82 0.92 -4.50
CA ALA A 13 -3.70 -0.02 -3.40
C ALA A 13 -2.54 -0.94 -3.67
N GLY A 14 -1.80 -1.27 -2.61
CA GLY A 14 -0.67 -2.17 -2.73
C GLY A 14 -0.55 -3.04 -1.51
N ARG A 15 0.18 -4.12 -1.66
CA ARG A 15 0.45 -5.03 -0.56
C ARG A 15 1.66 -4.52 0.21
N VAL A 16 1.52 -4.43 1.52
CA VAL A 16 2.61 -3.96 2.37
C VAL A 16 3.67 -5.03 2.47
N LEU A 17 4.88 -4.69 2.06
CA LEU A 17 6.02 -5.57 2.16
C LEU A 17 6.85 -5.25 3.39
N SER A 18 6.96 -3.97 3.73
CA SER A 18 7.77 -3.54 4.84
C SER A 18 7.25 -2.20 5.31
N GLU A 19 7.31 -1.96 6.61
CA GLU A 19 6.91 -0.70 7.20
C GLU A 19 8.07 -0.08 7.94
N ALA A 20 8.24 1.23 7.78
CA ALA A 20 9.16 2.03 8.56
C ALA A 20 8.36 3.09 9.32
N ASP A 21 9.05 3.86 10.15
CA ASP A 21 8.38 4.86 10.99
C ASP A 21 7.61 5.89 10.17
N THR A 22 8.14 6.27 9.02
CA THR A 22 7.56 7.33 8.23
C THR A 22 7.18 6.92 6.83
N SER A 23 7.36 5.66 6.50
CA SER A 23 7.07 5.19 5.15
C SER A 23 6.79 3.69 5.17
N ALA A 24 6.29 3.21 4.04
CA ALA A 24 6.04 1.79 3.88
C ALA A 24 6.39 1.40 2.45
N GLN A 25 6.86 0.19 2.31
CA GLN A 25 7.14 -0.35 0.99
C GLN A 25 6.01 -1.28 0.59
N VAL A 26 5.44 -1.03 -0.55
CA VAL A 26 4.30 -1.81 -1.02
C VAL A 26 4.59 -2.37 -2.40
N GLU A 27 3.94 -3.46 -2.71
CA GLU A 27 4.02 -4.09 -4.01
C GLU A 27 2.68 -3.92 -4.72
N LEU A 28 2.74 -3.41 -5.92
CA LEU A 28 1.55 -3.22 -6.74
C LEU A 28 1.17 -4.51 -7.44
N ASP A 29 -0.04 -4.56 -7.97
CA ASP A 29 -0.53 -5.74 -8.68
C ASP A 29 0.35 -6.10 -9.87
N SER A 30 0.99 -5.11 -10.46
CA SER A 30 1.89 -5.35 -11.57
C SER A 30 3.22 -5.97 -11.16
N GLY A 31 3.44 -6.10 -9.85
CA GLY A 31 4.71 -6.60 -9.33
C GLY A 31 5.72 -5.50 -9.06
N LYS A 32 5.36 -4.27 -9.32
CA LYS A 32 6.25 -3.15 -9.07
C LYS A 32 6.24 -2.79 -7.58
N ARG A 33 7.41 -2.55 -7.05
CA ARG A 33 7.55 -2.13 -5.65
C ARG A 33 7.74 -0.64 -5.59
N VAL A 34 7.01 0.00 -4.70
CA VAL A 34 7.12 1.44 -4.51
C VAL A 34 7.19 1.74 -3.02
N LYS A 35 7.84 2.83 -2.71
CA LYS A 35 7.95 3.31 -1.34
C LYS A 35 6.94 4.44 -1.16
N VAL A 36 6.07 4.29 -0.18
CA VAL A 36 5.01 5.25 0.07
C VAL A 36 5.31 5.98 1.37
N LYS A 37 5.28 7.30 1.31
CA LYS A 37 5.46 8.10 2.50
C LYS A 37 4.22 8.03 3.37
N GLY A 38 4.41 8.08 4.68
CA GLY A 38 3.29 8.04 5.60
C GLY A 38 2.24 9.08 5.31
N ALA A 39 2.67 10.25 4.85
CA ALA A 39 1.73 11.32 4.55
C ALA A 39 0.84 11.00 3.34
N ASN A 40 1.27 10.08 2.50
CA ASN A 40 0.49 9.69 1.33
C ASN A 40 -0.40 8.48 1.60
N ILE A 41 -0.26 7.89 2.77
CA ILE A 41 -1.08 6.74 3.12
C ILE A 41 -2.46 7.25 3.55
N LEU A 42 -3.48 6.78 2.86
CA LEU A 42 -4.84 7.19 3.14
C LEU A 42 -5.52 6.22 4.09
N LEU A 43 -5.27 4.93 3.90
CA LEU A 43 -5.94 3.92 4.68
C LEU A 43 -5.11 2.64 4.70
N LYS A 44 -5.05 2.02 5.87
CA LYS A 44 -4.46 0.69 6.01
C LYS A 44 -5.58 -0.29 6.29
N PHE A 45 -5.54 -1.44 5.64
CA PHE A 45 -6.58 -2.43 5.87
C PHE A 45 -6.03 -3.82 5.60
N GLU A 46 -6.65 -4.77 6.25
CA GLU A 46 -6.35 -6.17 5.99
C GLU A 46 -7.38 -6.68 5.01
N LYS A 47 -6.90 -7.20 3.90
CA LYS A 47 -7.82 -7.82 2.96
C LYS A 47 -8.31 -9.13 3.57
N PRO A 48 -9.60 -9.29 3.74
CA PRO A 48 -10.10 -10.56 4.27
C PRO A 48 -9.69 -11.67 3.35
N ALA A 49 -9.43 -12.81 3.95
CA ALA A 49 -9.08 -13.96 3.17
C ALA A 49 -10.15 -14.16 2.11
N PRO A 50 -9.75 -14.42 0.89
CA PRO A 50 -10.72 -14.66 -0.14
C PRO A 50 -11.58 -15.81 0.34
N ALA A 51 -12.78 -15.54 0.49
CA ALA A 51 -13.71 -16.54 0.94
C ALA A 51 -13.77 -17.58 -0.14
N ALA A 52 -12.71 -17.81 -0.57
CA ALA A 52 -12.64 -18.66 -1.74
C ALA A 52 -13.90 -18.60 -2.31
#